data_977ef790783e8d7ac2acea0ba54fc06d
#
_entry.id   977ef790783e8d7ac2acea0ba54fc06d
#
_cell.length_a   1.000
_cell.length_b   1.000
_cell.length_c   1.000
_cell.angle_alpha   90.00
_cell.angle_beta   90.00
_cell.angle_gamma   90.00
#
_symmetry.space_group_name_H-M   'P 1'
#
loop_
_entity.id
_entity.type
_entity.pdbx_description
1 polymer ?
#
loop_
_entity_poly.entity_id
_entity_poly.type
_entity_poly.pdbx_seq_one_letter_code
_entity_poly.pdbx_strand_id
1 'polypeptide(L)'
;VRHTTKFTPQTNLVMALEDPKDASITQRLPALTARLNHQFANNFNVSARAMGHEKRVNNDEEMAWGVGLGAKYEMVPGTTLKADYYHIKGDSSFVSFTNSGVAVTNLNNGAITANSRIAAQNEFDSITVGLTQQFNEKLRGTVGYGYMTFDEDPAYINALADKTKANKDLWQAWANVFYSPSKPLSFGLEYVYGEREAYGPVLNSTTNMPISGQTGEDNRINMVAIYNF
;
A
#
# COMPACT_ATOMS: atom_id res chain seq x y z
N VAL A 1 -1.78 -15.45 -13.41
CA VAL A 1 -1.78 -15.36 -14.89
C VAL A 1 -2.09 -13.92 -15.28
N ARG A 2 -1.32 -13.36 -16.23
CA ARG A 2 -1.46 -11.96 -16.65
C ARG A 2 -1.70 -11.86 -18.15
N HIS A 3 -2.64 -11.03 -18.57
CA HIS A 3 -2.93 -10.72 -19.97
C HIS A 3 -2.90 -9.21 -20.20
N THR A 4 -2.36 -8.81 -21.37
CA THR A 4 -2.31 -7.40 -21.77
C THR A 4 -2.97 -7.25 -23.13
N THR A 5 -4.00 -6.41 -23.20
CA THR A 5 -4.67 -6.02 -24.44
C THR A 5 -4.30 -4.59 -24.81
N LYS A 6 -3.82 -4.36 -26.02
CA LYS A 6 -3.56 -3.03 -26.56
C LYS A 6 -4.76 -2.62 -27.42
N PHE A 7 -5.46 -1.56 -27.01
CA PHE A 7 -6.57 -0.99 -27.80
C PHE A 7 -6.07 -0.01 -28.84
N THR A 8 -5.09 0.82 -28.47
CA THR A 8 -4.40 1.77 -29.34
C THR A 8 -2.92 1.80 -28.95
N PRO A 9 -2.04 2.48 -29.72
CA PRO A 9 -0.66 2.72 -29.30
C PRO A 9 -0.54 3.42 -27.94
N GLN A 10 -1.55 4.24 -27.58
CA GLN A 10 -1.58 5.02 -26.35
C GLN A 10 -2.36 4.35 -25.21
N THR A 11 -3.21 3.33 -25.51
CA THR A 11 -4.13 2.75 -24.53
C THR A 11 -3.95 1.25 -24.41
N ASN A 12 -3.70 0.78 -23.20
CA ASN A 12 -3.67 -0.66 -22.93
C ASN A 12 -4.38 -1.01 -21.61
N LEU A 13 -4.95 -2.21 -21.58
CA LEU A 13 -5.54 -2.85 -20.41
C LEU A 13 -4.68 -4.05 -20.01
N VAL A 14 -4.28 -4.10 -18.77
CA VAL A 14 -3.63 -5.25 -18.15
C VAL A 14 -4.61 -5.87 -17.17
N MET A 15 -4.85 -7.16 -17.26
CA MET A 15 -5.64 -7.93 -16.30
C MET A 15 -4.79 -9.08 -15.77
N ALA A 16 -4.92 -9.39 -14.48
CA ALA A 16 -4.25 -10.53 -13.88
C ALA A 16 -5.17 -11.29 -12.91
N LEU A 17 -4.97 -12.61 -12.87
CA LEU A 17 -5.46 -13.49 -11.82
C LEU A 17 -4.27 -13.83 -10.93
N GLU A 18 -4.40 -13.52 -9.65
CA GLU A 18 -3.34 -13.62 -8.66
C GLU A 18 -3.78 -14.47 -7.47
N ASP A 19 -2.82 -15.14 -6.84
CA ASP A 19 -3.03 -15.81 -5.56
C ASP A 19 -2.71 -14.80 -4.45
N PRO A 20 -3.72 -14.32 -3.70
CA PRO A 20 -3.52 -13.27 -2.69
C PRO A 20 -2.79 -13.74 -1.43
N LYS A 21 -2.41 -15.03 -1.31
CA LYS A 21 -1.59 -15.62 -0.23
C LYS A 21 -1.87 -15.05 1.17
N ASP A 22 -3.10 -15.17 1.62
CA ASP A 22 -3.43 -14.89 3.01
C ASP A 22 -3.36 -16.20 3.81
N ALA A 23 -2.32 -16.37 4.63
CA ALA A 23 -2.10 -17.58 5.40
C ALA A 23 -3.16 -17.82 6.49
N SER A 24 -3.90 -16.78 6.87
CA SER A 24 -4.90 -16.82 7.95
C SER A 24 -6.33 -17.03 7.43
N ILE A 25 -6.58 -16.87 6.13
CA ILE A 25 -7.92 -16.86 5.53
C ILE A 25 -7.93 -17.75 4.30
N THR A 26 -8.90 -18.67 4.23
CA THR A 26 -9.09 -19.52 3.05
C THR A 26 -9.77 -18.72 1.93
N GLN A 27 -9.39 -19.01 0.69
CA GLN A 27 -9.95 -18.39 -0.51
C GLN A 27 -10.30 -19.48 -1.52
N ARG A 28 -11.39 -19.31 -2.22
CA ARG A 28 -11.80 -20.21 -3.30
C ARG A 28 -11.49 -19.64 -4.67
N LEU A 29 -11.49 -18.31 -4.79
CA LEU A 29 -11.30 -17.60 -6.05
C LEU A 29 -9.98 -16.84 -6.03
N PRO A 30 -9.26 -16.81 -7.16
CA PRO A 30 -8.10 -15.94 -7.29
C PRO A 30 -8.53 -14.46 -7.23
N ALA A 31 -7.61 -13.60 -6.80
CA ALA A 31 -7.79 -12.17 -6.92
C ALA A 31 -7.78 -11.76 -8.39
N LEU A 32 -8.72 -10.91 -8.79
CA LEU A 32 -8.72 -10.25 -10.08
C LEU A 32 -8.15 -8.85 -9.93
N THR A 33 -7.12 -8.52 -10.70
CA THR A 33 -6.59 -7.16 -10.78
C THR A 33 -6.67 -6.64 -12.21
N ALA A 34 -6.93 -5.35 -12.36
CA ALA A 34 -6.99 -4.68 -13.65
C ALA A 34 -6.30 -3.32 -13.61
N ARG A 35 -5.61 -2.95 -14.70
CA ARG A 35 -5.01 -1.64 -14.87
C ARG A 35 -5.20 -1.16 -16.31
N LEU A 36 -5.94 -0.07 -16.46
CA LEU A 36 -6.06 0.67 -17.71
C LEU A 36 -5.01 1.80 -17.70
N ASN A 37 -4.16 1.84 -18.71
CA ASN A 37 -3.21 2.93 -18.93
C ASN A 37 -3.58 3.70 -20.18
N HIS A 38 -3.46 5.04 -20.11
CA HIS A 38 -3.62 5.91 -21.26
C HIS A 38 -2.57 7.02 -21.26
N GLN A 39 -1.96 7.22 -22.42
CA GLN A 39 -0.99 8.28 -22.66
C GLN A 39 -1.67 9.39 -23.44
N PHE A 40 -1.99 10.52 -22.79
CA PHE A 40 -2.65 11.67 -23.42
C PHE A 40 -1.69 12.48 -24.29
N ALA A 41 -0.43 12.59 -23.86
CA ALA A 41 0.64 13.27 -24.57
C ALA A 41 1.96 12.55 -24.28
N ASN A 42 3.03 12.88 -24.99
CA ASN A 42 4.32 12.23 -24.78
C ASN A 42 4.85 12.38 -23.35
N ASN A 43 4.43 13.44 -22.66
CA ASN A 43 4.84 13.76 -21.30
C ASN A 43 3.77 13.52 -20.23
N PHE A 44 2.55 13.10 -20.61
CA PHE A 44 1.44 12.89 -19.65
C PHE A 44 0.80 11.51 -19.81
N ASN A 45 0.82 10.74 -18.75
CA ASN A 45 0.29 9.38 -18.67
C ASN A 45 -0.60 9.23 -17.43
N VAL A 46 -1.74 8.54 -17.59
CA VAL A 46 -2.64 8.21 -16.49
C VAL A 46 -2.90 6.71 -16.42
N SER A 47 -3.28 6.23 -15.25
CA SER A 47 -3.73 4.85 -15.06
C SER A 47 -4.92 4.80 -14.11
N ALA A 48 -5.93 3.99 -14.47
CA ALA A 48 -6.98 3.56 -13.55
C ALA A 48 -6.72 2.11 -13.17
N ARG A 49 -6.94 1.78 -11.91
CA ARG A 49 -6.68 0.45 -11.35
C ARG A 49 -7.88 -0.04 -10.57
N ALA A 50 -8.12 -1.34 -10.61
CA ALA A 50 -9.15 -1.99 -9.81
C ALA A 50 -8.66 -3.36 -9.36
N MET A 51 -9.10 -3.79 -8.19
CA MET A 51 -8.91 -5.15 -7.71
C MET A 51 -10.15 -5.65 -6.98
N GLY A 52 -10.33 -6.97 -6.96
CA GLY A 52 -11.35 -7.62 -6.17
C GLY A 52 -10.96 -9.06 -5.88
N HIS A 53 -11.21 -9.49 -4.65
CA HIS A 53 -11.05 -10.89 -4.26
C HIS A 53 -11.88 -11.24 -3.02
N GLU A 54 -12.15 -12.53 -2.88
CA GLU A 54 -12.87 -13.09 -1.74
C GLU A 54 -11.97 -13.12 -0.49
N LYS A 55 -12.49 -12.66 0.64
CA LYS A 55 -12.01 -12.93 1.99
C LYS A 55 -12.96 -13.89 2.66
N ARG A 56 -12.43 -15.00 3.20
CA ARG A 56 -13.29 -16.05 3.75
C ARG A 56 -12.78 -16.57 5.09
N VAL A 57 -13.68 -16.61 6.06
CA VAL A 57 -13.47 -17.24 7.37
C VAL A 57 -14.60 -18.26 7.61
N ASN A 58 -14.29 -19.54 7.56
CA ASN A 58 -15.26 -20.64 7.63
C ASN A 58 -16.36 -20.51 6.54
N ASN A 59 -17.59 -20.20 6.94
CA ASN A 59 -18.73 -20.02 6.03
C ASN A 59 -19.03 -18.55 5.72
N ASP A 60 -18.33 -17.60 6.38
CA ASP A 60 -18.49 -16.18 6.09
C ASP A 60 -17.62 -15.78 4.92
N GLU A 61 -18.19 -15.03 4.02
CA GLU A 61 -17.54 -14.53 2.80
C GLU A 61 -17.77 -13.03 2.69
N GLU A 62 -16.69 -12.28 2.44
CA GLU A 62 -16.73 -10.86 2.15
C GLU A 62 -15.88 -10.57 0.93
N MET A 63 -16.34 -9.65 0.09
CA MET A 63 -15.58 -9.22 -1.08
C MET A 63 -14.68 -8.04 -0.73
N ALA A 64 -13.39 -8.25 -0.73
CA ALA A 64 -12.42 -7.17 -0.70
C ALA A 64 -12.31 -6.56 -2.10
N TRP A 65 -12.27 -5.24 -2.18
CA TRP A 65 -12.14 -4.52 -3.45
C TRP A 65 -11.35 -3.23 -3.29
N GLY A 66 -10.86 -2.71 -4.39
CA GLY A 66 -10.19 -1.43 -4.40
C GLY A 66 -10.14 -0.81 -5.77
N VAL A 67 -10.05 0.51 -5.79
CA VAL A 67 -9.86 1.32 -7.00
C VAL A 67 -8.69 2.27 -6.79
N GLY A 68 -8.04 2.65 -7.87
CA GLY A 68 -6.92 3.59 -7.81
C GLY A 68 -6.77 4.39 -9.09
N LEU A 69 -6.24 5.59 -8.94
CA LEU A 69 -5.88 6.47 -10.04
C LEU A 69 -4.40 6.84 -9.89
N GLY A 70 -3.68 6.86 -11.01
CA GLY A 70 -2.28 7.27 -11.04
C GLY A 70 -2.02 8.20 -12.20
N ALA A 71 -1.14 9.16 -11.99
CA ALA A 71 -0.67 10.09 -13.01
C ALA A 71 0.86 10.20 -12.99
N LYS A 72 1.44 10.33 -14.17
CA LYS A 72 2.85 10.69 -14.39
C LYS A 72 2.90 11.84 -15.36
N TYR A 73 3.55 12.93 -14.97
CA TYR A 73 3.72 14.12 -15.77
C TYR A 73 5.18 14.55 -15.79
N GLU A 74 5.78 14.60 -16.98
CA GLU A 74 7.08 15.21 -17.18
C GLU A 74 6.87 16.70 -17.46
N MET A 75 7.07 17.51 -16.42
CA MET A 75 6.80 18.96 -16.42
C MET A 75 7.74 19.71 -17.36
N VAL A 76 9.02 19.39 -17.26
CA VAL A 76 10.09 19.80 -18.16
C VAL A 76 11.06 18.63 -18.31
N PRO A 77 11.93 18.60 -19.34
CA PRO A 77 12.89 17.53 -19.51
C PRO A 77 13.68 17.24 -18.23
N GLY A 78 13.62 16.00 -17.76
CA GLY A 78 14.27 15.56 -16.53
C GLY A 78 13.51 15.81 -15.23
N THR A 79 12.37 16.52 -15.24
CA THR A 79 11.54 16.75 -14.05
C THR A 79 10.21 16.00 -14.17
N THR A 80 10.04 14.96 -13.36
CA THR A 80 8.84 14.12 -13.39
C THR A 80 8.08 14.19 -12.08
N LEU A 81 6.79 14.56 -12.16
CA LEU A 81 5.81 14.45 -11.09
C LEU A 81 5.06 13.13 -11.25
N LYS A 82 4.88 12.40 -10.14
CA LYS A 82 4.00 11.24 -10.05
C LYS A 82 3.06 11.41 -8.88
N ALA A 83 1.80 10.99 -9.07
CA ALA A 83 0.81 10.94 -8.01
C ALA A 83 -0.04 9.68 -8.18
N ASP A 84 -0.35 9.04 -7.07
CA ASP A 84 -1.24 7.88 -7.00
C ASP A 84 -2.23 8.08 -5.86
N TYR A 85 -3.48 7.73 -6.09
CA TYR A 85 -4.55 7.67 -5.12
C TYR A 85 -5.17 6.28 -5.14
N TYR A 86 -5.53 5.76 -3.97
CA TYR A 86 -6.24 4.50 -3.81
C TYR A 86 -7.32 4.63 -2.74
N HIS A 87 -8.45 4.00 -3.02
CA HIS A 87 -9.50 3.68 -2.06
C HIS A 87 -9.69 2.17 -2.03
N ILE A 88 -9.56 1.55 -0.85
CA ILE A 88 -9.55 0.09 -0.70
C ILE A 88 -10.37 -0.31 0.51
N LYS A 89 -11.17 -1.36 0.34
CA LYS A 89 -11.94 -2.03 1.39
C LYS A 89 -11.57 -3.50 1.48
N GLY A 90 -11.29 -3.96 2.69
CA GLY A 90 -11.11 -5.36 3.02
C GLY A 90 -9.74 -5.96 2.78
N ASP A 91 -8.82 -5.29 2.08
CA ASP A 91 -7.44 -5.76 1.94
C ASP A 91 -6.43 -4.65 1.62
N SER A 92 -5.66 -4.27 2.62
CA SER A 92 -4.60 -3.26 2.49
C SER A 92 -3.31 -3.81 1.86
N SER A 93 -3.13 -5.12 1.77
CA SER A 93 -1.87 -5.75 1.31
C SER A 93 -1.53 -5.45 -0.15
N PHE A 94 -2.53 -5.13 -0.98
CA PHE A 94 -2.33 -4.76 -2.39
C PHE A 94 -1.66 -3.39 -2.59
N VAL A 95 -1.64 -2.53 -1.57
CA VAL A 95 -1.09 -1.17 -1.69
C VAL A 95 0.02 -0.89 -0.71
N SER A 96 -0.11 -1.32 0.54
CA SER A 96 0.73 -0.81 1.63
C SER A 96 1.53 -1.86 2.39
N PHE A 97 1.43 -3.13 2.04
CA PHE A 97 2.03 -4.25 2.80
C PHE A 97 1.65 -4.26 4.30
N THR A 98 0.60 -3.54 4.67
CA THR A 98 0.04 -3.56 6.02
C THR A 98 -0.92 -4.74 6.17
N ASN A 99 -1.24 -5.07 7.42
CA ASN A 99 -2.01 -6.25 7.77
C ASN A 99 -3.38 -6.33 7.08
N SER A 100 -3.92 -7.53 7.04
CA SER A 100 -5.25 -7.87 6.54
C SER A 100 -6.31 -6.83 6.88
N GLY A 101 -7.19 -6.55 5.92
CA GLY A 101 -8.27 -5.59 6.07
C GLY A 101 -9.56 -6.14 6.64
N VAL A 102 -9.59 -7.33 7.26
CA VAL A 102 -10.77 -7.90 7.93
C VAL A 102 -10.53 -8.11 9.41
N ALA A 103 -11.51 -7.77 10.24
CA ALA A 103 -11.55 -8.11 11.64
C ALA A 103 -12.33 -9.41 11.84
N VAL A 104 -11.78 -10.34 12.63
CA VAL A 104 -12.35 -11.66 12.87
C VAL A 104 -12.68 -11.81 14.35
N THR A 105 -13.92 -12.24 14.65
CA THR A 105 -14.36 -12.53 16.01
C THR A 105 -14.25 -14.02 16.35
N ASN A 106 -14.41 -14.36 17.65
CA ASN A 106 -14.36 -15.72 18.17
C ASN A 106 -13.05 -16.46 17.86
N LEU A 107 -11.95 -15.72 17.90
CA LEU A 107 -10.59 -16.30 17.84
C LEU A 107 -10.25 -16.99 19.16
N ASN A 108 -9.46 -18.06 19.09
CA ASN A 108 -8.86 -18.68 20.27
C ASN A 108 -7.35 -18.41 20.25
N ASN A 109 -6.85 -17.61 21.19
CA ASN A 109 -5.45 -17.16 21.24
C ASN A 109 -4.95 -16.61 19.88
N GLY A 110 -5.80 -15.84 19.17
CA GLY A 110 -5.52 -15.28 17.85
C GLY A 110 -5.65 -16.25 16.68
N ALA A 111 -6.00 -17.51 16.90
CA ALA A 111 -6.22 -18.50 15.86
C ALA A 111 -7.70 -18.61 15.47
N ILE A 112 -7.95 -18.86 14.19
CA ILE A 112 -9.30 -19.10 13.66
C ILE A 112 -9.83 -20.44 14.22
N THR A 113 -11.06 -20.42 14.72
CA THR A 113 -11.83 -21.59 15.21
C THR A 113 -13.02 -21.85 14.29
N ALA A 114 -13.72 -22.96 14.49
CA ALA A 114 -14.96 -23.28 13.77
C ALA A 114 -16.07 -22.23 13.97
N ASN A 115 -16.00 -21.45 15.07
CA ASN A 115 -16.97 -20.41 15.39
C ASN A 115 -16.52 -19.00 14.96
N SER A 116 -15.33 -18.87 14.40
CA SER A 116 -14.83 -17.58 13.92
C SER A 116 -15.66 -17.04 12.77
N ARG A 117 -15.88 -15.73 12.77
CA ARG A 117 -16.67 -15.00 11.75
C ARG A 117 -15.95 -13.71 11.37
N ILE A 118 -16.19 -13.25 10.15
CA ILE A 118 -15.81 -11.90 9.73
C ILE A 118 -16.77 -10.91 10.42
N ALA A 119 -16.24 -9.97 11.18
CA ALA A 119 -17.04 -8.96 11.87
C ALA A 119 -17.24 -7.71 11.02
N ALA A 120 -16.16 -7.25 10.38
CA ALA A 120 -16.14 -6.05 9.53
C ALA A 120 -14.91 -6.03 8.65
N GLN A 121 -14.95 -5.20 7.63
CA GLN A 121 -13.84 -4.90 6.74
C GLN A 121 -13.24 -3.55 7.09
N ASN A 122 -11.91 -3.45 7.02
CA ASN A 122 -11.22 -2.18 7.04
C ASN A 122 -11.41 -1.47 5.70
N GLU A 123 -11.51 -0.15 5.74
CA GLU A 123 -11.59 0.72 4.57
C GLU A 123 -10.57 1.84 4.73
N PHE A 124 -9.89 2.24 3.66
CA PHE A 124 -8.90 3.28 3.74
C PHE A 124 -8.69 4.01 2.41
N ASP A 125 -8.24 5.24 2.54
CA ASP A 125 -7.79 6.09 1.45
C ASP A 125 -6.28 6.32 1.55
N SER A 126 -5.60 6.37 0.42
CA SER A 126 -4.19 6.71 0.37
C SER A 126 -3.84 7.61 -0.80
N ILE A 127 -2.91 8.51 -0.57
CA ILE A 127 -2.30 9.35 -1.60
C ILE A 127 -0.79 9.27 -1.50
N THR A 128 -0.13 9.18 -2.66
CA THR A 128 1.34 9.26 -2.75
C THR A 128 1.70 10.25 -3.84
N VAL A 129 2.61 11.17 -3.55
CA VAL A 129 3.12 12.15 -4.51
C VAL A 129 4.64 12.12 -4.47
N GLY A 130 5.27 12.16 -5.63
CA GLY A 130 6.74 12.18 -5.74
C GLY A 130 7.21 13.05 -6.91
N LEU A 131 8.23 13.84 -6.65
CA LEU A 131 8.92 14.67 -7.65
C LEU A 131 10.33 14.14 -7.84
N THR A 132 10.66 13.75 -9.06
CA THR A 132 11.98 13.29 -9.46
C THR A 132 12.63 14.33 -10.38
N GLN A 133 13.86 14.69 -10.08
CA GLN A 133 14.71 15.57 -10.90
C GLN A 133 15.95 14.83 -11.36
N GLN A 134 16.17 14.78 -12.67
CA GLN A 134 17.45 14.41 -13.28
C GLN A 134 18.29 15.68 -13.39
N PHE A 135 19.31 15.83 -12.56
CA PHE A 135 20.18 17.02 -12.55
C PHE A 135 21.19 17.00 -13.69
N ASN A 136 21.68 15.81 -14.02
CA ASN A 136 22.57 15.52 -15.15
C ASN A 136 22.56 14.02 -15.45
N GLU A 137 23.34 13.55 -16.41
CA GLU A 137 23.39 12.15 -16.84
C GLU A 137 23.72 11.16 -15.71
N LYS A 138 24.40 11.62 -14.65
CA LYS A 138 24.88 10.78 -13.54
C LYS A 138 24.15 11.01 -12.22
N LEU A 139 23.42 12.10 -12.07
CA LEU A 139 22.82 12.49 -10.79
C LEU A 139 21.32 12.69 -10.91
N ARG A 140 20.56 11.97 -10.08
CA ARG A 140 19.10 12.06 -9.96
C ARG A 140 18.71 12.16 -8.50
N GLY A 141 17.73 12.99 -8.18
CA GLY A 141 17.12 13.08 -6.86
C GLY A 141 15.60 12.89 -6.93
N THR A 142 15.03 12.40 -5.85
CA THR A 142 13.56 12.28 -5.68
C THR A 142 13.19 12.73 -4.29
N VAL A 143 12.13 13.51 -4.19
CA VAL A 143 11.42 13.77 -2.93
C VAL A 143 10.00 13.23 -3.07
N GLY A 144 9.45 12.70 -1.99
CA GLY A 144 8.10 12.15 -2.02
C GLY A 144 7.44 12.18 -0.65
N TYR A 145 6.12 12.07 -0.69
CA TYR A 145 5.24 12.03 0.46
C TYR A 145 4.11 11.04 0.21
N GLY A 146 3.78 10.24 1.20
CA GLY A 146 2.65 9.34 1.20
C GLY A 146 1.84 9.52 2.47
N TYR A 147 0.52 9.50 2.35
CA TYR A 147 -0.43 9.53 3.46
C TYR A 147 -1.50 8.47 3.26
N MET A 148 -1.91 7.84 4.34
CA MET A 148 -2.97 6.85 4.37
C MET A 148 -3.80 7.09 5.63
N THR A 149 -5.13 7.11 5.47
CA THR A 149 -6.09 7.20 6.56
C THR A 149 -7.09 6.06 6.47
N PHE A 150 -7.41 5.49 7.61
CA PHE A 150 -8.32 4.35 7.73
C PHE A 150 -9.63 4.81 8.36
N ASP A 151 -10.76 4.29 7.86
CA ASP A 151 -12.06 4.58 8.43
C ASP A 151 -12.17 4.08 9.86
N GLU A 152 -12.77 4.92 10.72
CA GLU A 152 -13.05 4.57 12.12
C GLU A 152 -14.39 3.81 12.25
N ASP A 153 -14.57 2.70 11.52
CA ASP A 153 -15.74 1.83 11.69
C ASP A 153 -15.71 1.18 13.08
N PRO A 154 -16.71 1.48 13.95
CA PRO A 154 -16.77 0.91 15.29
C PRO A 154 -16.87 -0.63 15.29
N ALA A 155 -17.51 -1.23 14.29
CA ALA A 155 -17.62 -2.68 14.19
C ALA A 155 -16.24 -3.30 13.94
N TYR A 156 -15.45 -2.71 13.05
CA TYR A 156 -14.08 -3.14 12.80
C TYR A 156 -13.20 -2.96 14.04
N ILE A 157 -13.17 -1.76 14.61
CA ILE A 157 -12.30 -1.42 15.76
C ILE A 157 -12.62 -2.27 16.99
N ASN A 158 -13.91 -2.54 17.27
CA ASN A 158 -14.32 -3.33 18.43
C ASN A 158 -14.02 -4.83 18.26
N ALA A 159 -13.95 -5.32 17.03
CA ALA A 159 -13.62 -6.71 16.74
C ALA A 159 -12.10 -6.99 16.70
N LEU A 160 -11.27 -5.94 16.72
CA LEU A 160 -9.81 -6.10 16.76
C LEU A 160 -9.36 -6.71 18.09
N ALA A 161 -8.62 -7.82 18.03
CA ALA A 161 -8.03 -8.46 19.22
C ALA A 161 -6.94 -7.57 19.85
N ASP A 162 -6.24 -6.77 19.04
CA ASP A 162 -5.18 -5.86 19.46
C ASP A 162 -5.24 -4.57 18.62
N LYS A 163 -5.80 -3.53 19.21
CA LYS A 163 -5.97 -2.21 18.58
C LYS A 163 -4.63 -1.50 18.31
N THR A 164 -3.55 -1.91 18.98
CA THR A 164 -2.22 -1.30 18.78
C THR A 164 -1.55 -1.76 17.49
N LYS A 165 -2.02 -2.86 16.91
CA LYS A 165 -1.49 -3.42 15.65
C LYS A 165 -2.21 -2.92 14.40
N ALA A 166 -3.40 -2.35 14.56
CA ALA A 166 -4.15 -1.82 13.44
C ALA A 166 -3.86 -0.33 13.24
N ASN A 167 -3.57 0.06 12.01
CA ASN A 167 -3.27 1.43 11.66
C ASN A 167 -4.56 2.25 11.62
N LYS A 168 -4.48 3.49 12.14
CA LYS A 168 -5.48 4.53 11.98
C LYS A 168 -5.03 5.52 10.92
N ASP A 169 -3.84 6.09 11.11
CA ASP A 169 -3.21 6.98 10.15
C ASP A 169 -1.74 6.59 9.94
N LEU A 170 -1.26 6.79 8.76
CA LEU A 170 0.12 6.52 8.38
C LEU A 170 0.59 7.58 7.40
N TRP A 171 1.72 8.23 7.67
CA TRP A 171 2.36 9.08 6.68
C TRP A 171 3.86 8.88 6.65
N GLN A 172 4.45 9.13 5.49
CA GLN A 172 5.88 9.02 5.28
C GLN A 172 6.33 10.05 4.25
N ALA A 173 7.44 10.72 4.56
CA ALA A 173 8.17 11.55 3.61
C ALA A 173 9.55 10.94 3.36
N TRP A 174 10.03 11.04 2.14
CA TRP A 174 11.37 10.57 1.79
C TRP A 174 12.07 11.52 0.82
N ALA A 175 13.40 11.54 0.92
CA ALA A 175 14.26 12.19 -0.04
C ALA A 175 15.42 11.27 -0.38
N ASN A 176 15.69 11.07 -1.66
CA ASN A 176 16.81 10.26 -2.10
C ASN A 176 17.62 10.92 -3.20
N VAL A 177 18.87 10.46 -3.31
CA VAL A 177 19.77 10.82 -4.39
C VAL A 177 20.44 9.56 -4.93
N PHE A 178 20.54 9.45 -6.26
CA PHE A 178 21.25 8.40 -6.95
C PHE A 178 22.38 9.00 -7.78
N TYR A 179 23.58 8.45 -7.62
CA TYR A 179 24.74 8.77 -8.42
C TYR A 179 25.20 7.56 -9.23
N SER A 180 25.26 7.70 -10.55
CA SER A 180 25.66 6.66 -11.51
C SER A 180 26.98 7.05 -12.17
N PRO A 181 28.14 6.68 -11.60
CA PRO A 181 29.44 7.01 -12.18
C PRO A 181 29.65 6.39 -13.56
N SER A 182 29.05 5.23 -13.80
CA SER A 182 29.04 4.52 -15.08
C SER A 182 27.70 3.86 -15.33
N LYS A 183 27.40 3.45 -16.58
CA LYS A 183 26.12 2.83 -16.96
C LYS A 183 25.72 1.63 -16.09
N PRO A 184 26.64 0.66 -15.76
CA PRO A 184 26.24 -0.49 -14.97
C PRO A 184 26.16 -0.21 -13.46
N LEU A 185 26.73 0.88 -12.93
CA LEU A 185 26.89 1.10 -11.49
C LEU A 185 26.14 2.33 -11.02
N SER A 186 25.32 2.17 -9.97
CA SER A 186 24.63 3.27 -9.29
C SER A 186 24.71 3.12 -7.78
N PHE A 187 24.88 4.24 -7.08
CA PHE A 187 24.80 4.33 -5.63
C PHE A 187 23.61 5.20 -5.24
N GLY A 188 22.84 4.76 -4.27
CA GLY A 188 21.70 5.48 -3.74
C GLY A 188 21.84 5.75 -2.26
N LEU A 189 21.43 6.93 -1.84
CA LEU A 189 21.23 7.33 -0.45
C LEU A 189 19.82 7.87 -0.30
N GLU A 190 19.12 7.42 0.72
CA GLU A 190 17.75 7.84 1.03
C GLU A 190 17.60 8.12 2.52
N TYR A 191 16.94 9.22 2.84
CA TYR A 191 16.41 9.51 4.16
C TYR A 191 14.90 9.38 4.14
N VAL A 192 14.35 8.71 5.15
CA VAL A 192 12.92 8.49 5.33
C VAL A 192 12.53 8.93 6.73
N TYR A 193 11.44 9.68 6.83
CA TYR A 193 10.79 10.01 8.08
C TYR A 193 9.28 9.83 7.95
N GLY A 194 8.64 9.27 8.97
CA GLY A 194 7.20 9.06 8.97
C GLY A 194 6.67 8.73 10.35
N GLU A 195 5.35 8.76 10.47
CA GLU A 195 4.64 8.42 11.69
C GLU A 195 3.50 7.47 11.37
N ARG A 196 3.21 6.63 12.34
CA ARG A 196 2.09 5.72 12.36
C ARG A 196 1.25 5.96 13.60
N GLU A 197 -0.05 6.17 13.44
CA GLU A 197 -1.03 6.16 14.51
C GLU A 197 -1.81 4.84 14.50
N ALA A 198 -2.03 4.25 15.68
CA ALA A 198 -2.85 3.05 15.87
C ALA A 198 -4.19 3.42 16.52
N TYR A 199 -5.18 2.53 16.48
CA TYR A 199 -6.49 2.76 17.12
C TYR A 199 -6.45 2.72 18.65
N GLY A 200 -5.40 2.23 19.26
CA GLY A 200 -5.29 2.17 20.71
C GLY A 200 -3.87 2.28 21.22
N PRO A 201 -3.71 2.78 22.46
CA PRO A 201 -2.41 2.88 23.10
C PRO A 201 -1.87 1.49 23.48
N VAL A 202 -0.55 1.38 23.61
CA VAL A 202 0.06 0.21 24.26
C VAL A 202 -0.26 0.26 25.75
N LEU A 203 -0.80 -0.83 26.28
CA LEU A 203 -1.18 -0.93 27.67
C LEU A 203 -0.14 -1.76 28.46
N ASN A 204 0.09 -1.36 29.71
CA ASN A 204 0.82 -2.18 30.67
C ASN A 204 0.00 -3.45 30.98
N SER A 205 0.59 -4.63 30.80
CA SER A 205 -0.09 -5.92 30.97
C SER A 205 -0.56 -6.19 32.41
N THR A 206 0.05 -5.53 33.41
CA THR A 206 -0.29 -5.71 34.81
C THR A 206 -1.28 -4.68 35.32
N THR A 207 -1.11 -3.41 34.95
CA THR A 207 -1.93 -2.31 35.47
C THR A 207 -3.06 -1.90 34.53
N ASN A 208 -3.04 -2.39 33.28
CA ASN A 208 -3.95 -2.00 32.21
C ASN A 208 -3.98 -0.49 31.90
N MET A 209 -2.91 0.23 32.31
CA MET A 209 -2.75 1.64 32.06
C MET A 209 -1.92 1.87 30.79
N PRO A 210 -2.17 2.96 30.02
CA PRO A 210 -1.33 3.32 28.89
C PRO A 210 0.12 3.55 29.34
N ILE A 211 1.06 2.89 28.66
CA ILE A 211 2.52 3.05 28.87
C ILE A 211 3.20 3.76 27.70
N SER A 212 2.53 3.83 26.55
CA SER A 212 2.97 4.59 25.38
C SER A 212 1.79 5.16 24.65
N GLY A 213 2.05 6.18 23.83
CA GLY A 213 1.05 6.76 22.95
C GLY A 213 0.61 5.78 21.85
N GLN A 214 -0.34 6.24 21.05
CA GLN A 214 -0.84 5.52 19.87
C GLN A 214 0.08 5.67 18.67
N THR A 215 1.06 6.59 18.73
CA THR A 215 1.95 6.97 17.64
C THR A 215 3.29 6.25 17.74
N GLY A 216 3.83 5.90 16.58
CA GLY A 216 5.19 5.41 16.40
C GLY A 216 5.86 6.13 15.24
N GLU A 217 7.14 6.43 15.39
CA GLU A 217 7.95 7.13 14.38
C GLU A 217 8.85 6.15 13.62
N ASP A 218 9.05 6.43 12.34
CA ASP A 218 10.07 5.80 11.50
C ASP A 218 11.08 6.87 11.07
N ASN A 219 12.34 6.65 11.43
CA ASN A 219 13.44 7.54 11.12
C ASN A 219 14.65 6.71 10.67
N ARG A 220 14.91 6.67 9.36
CA ARG A 220 15.93 5.77 8.82
C ARG A 220 16.71 6.37 7.65
N ILE A 221 17.93 5.89 7.49
CA ILE A 221 18.78 6.12 6.33
C ILE A 221 18.98 4.78 5.62
N ASN A 222 18.70 4.75 4.33
CA ASN A 222 18.92 3.61 3.46
C ASN A 222 20.06 3.90 2.49
N MET A 223 20.93 2.92 2.26
CA MET A 223 22.00 2.97 1.26
C MET A 223 21.89 1.78 0.34
N VAL A 224 22.13 1.98 -0.95
CA VAL A 224 22.11 0.91 -1.95
C VAL A 224 23.22 1.10 -2.97
N ALA A 225 23.81 -0.01 -3.40
CA ALA A 225 24.64 -0.10 -4.58
C ALA A 225 23.99 -1.06 -5.58
N ILE A 226 23.78 -0.61 -6.81
CA ILE A 226 23.11 -1.38 -7.87
C ILE A 226 24.13 -1.58 -8.99
N TYR A 227 24.34 -2.82 -9.39
CA TYR A 227 25.13 -3.18 -10.55
C TYR A 227 24.25 -3.93 -11.55
N ASN A 228 24.14 -3.42 -12.77
CA ASN A 228 23.40 -4.03 -13.87
C ASN A 228 24.40 -4.70 -14.83
N PHE A 229 24.30 -5.99 -15.01
CA PHE A 229 25.14 -6.82 -15.90
C PHE A 229 24.37 -7.33 -17.11
#